data_2af35085708f1940c6420d59b140cf61
#
_entry.id   2af35085708f1940c6420d59b140cf61
#
_cell.length_a   1.000
_cell.length_b   1.000
_cell.length_c   1.000
_cell.angle_alpha   90.00
_cell.angle_beta   90.00
_cell.angle_gamma   90.00
#
_symmetry.space_group_name_H-M   'P 1'
#
loop_
_entity.id
_entity.type
_entity.pdbx_description
1 polymer ?
#
loop_
_entity_poly.entity_id
_entity_poly.type
_entity_poly.pdbx_seq_one_letter_code
_entity_poly.pdbx_strand_id
1 'polypeptide(L)'
;MRLLPQGDHIRIENYTLRDGEAFYGAARDRDLLAQLTPDQFEKTPSCDMIVQWTGHSFKGSVEPGQACMVERNGRLTYLDSQFEIDDHQFISWDRGRDPTTHEHIWGALAGPFQFKRRVSFADEVQF
;
A
#
# COMPACT_ATOMS: atom_id res chain seq x y z
N MET A 1 3.52 -3.66 -6.06
CA MET A 1 2.17 -3.07 -6.25
C MET A 1 1.84 -3.10 -7.73
N ARG A 2 0.64 -3.50 -8.11
CA ARG A 2 0.15 -3.52 -9.50
C ARG A 2 -1.23 -2.86 -9.56
N LEU A 3 -1.43 -1.93 -10.49
CA LEU A 3 -2.69 -1.23 -10.68
C LEU A 3 -3.47 -1.87 -11.82
N LEU A 4 -4.71 -2.25 -11.57
CA LEU A 4 -5.60 -2.91 -12.53
C LEU A 4 -6.91 -2.12 -12.62
N PRO A 5 -7.14 -1.37 -13.71
CA PRO A 5 -8.45 -0.76 -13.95
C PRO A 5 -9.53 -1.84 -14.10
N GLN A 6 -10.66 -1.68 -13.39
CA GLN A 6 -11.79 -2.61 -13.39
C GLN A 6 -13.12 -1.82 -13.45
N GLY A 7 -13.49 -1.34 -14.65
CA GLY A 7 -14.72 -0.59 -14.82
C GLY A 7 -14.71 0.75 -14.06
N ASP A 8 -15.45 0.82 -12.96
CA ASP A 8 -15.66 2.02 -12.15
C ASP A 8 -14.63 2.19 -11.01
N HIS A 9 -13.70 1.25 -10.85
CA HIS A 9 -12.69 1.29 -9.81
C HIS A 9 -11.32 0.79 -10.32
N ILE A 10 -10.29 1.04 -9.53
CA ILE A 10 -8.95 0.51 -9.72
C ILE A 10 -8.67 -0.47 -8.58
N ARG A 11 -8.28 -1.70 -8.92
CA ARG A 11 -7.73 -2.64 -7.95
C ARG A 11 -6.22 -2.45 -7.86
N ILE A 12 -5.71 -2.29 -6.65
CA ILE A 12 -4.27 -2.27 -6.36
C ILE A 12 -3.90 -3.60 -5.73
N GLU A 13 -3.19 -4.44 -6.47
CA GLU A 13 -2.63 -5.67 -5.92
C GLU A 13 -1.34 -5.38 -5.16
N ASN A 14 -1.22 -5.92 -3.96
CA ASN A 14 -0.03 -5.81 -3.13
C ASN A 14 0.84 -7.07 -3.23
N TYR A 15 2.15 -6.85 -3.31
CA TYR A 15 3.15 -7.91 -3.43
C TYR A 15 4.26 -7.67 -2.43
N THR A 16 4.76 -8.74 -1.86
CA THR A 16 5.94 -8.75 -0.99
C THR A 16 7.10 -9.37 -1.73
N LEU A 17 8.30 -8.85 -1.51
CA LEU A 17 9.52 -9.44 -2.03
C LEU A 17 9.89 -10.65 -1.15
N ARG A 18 10.09 -11.84 -1.75
CA ARG A 18 10.35 -13.09 -1.00
C ARG A 18 11.62 -13.02 -0.16
N ASP A 19 12.67 -12.43 -0.70
CA ASP A 19 13.93 -12.17 0.01
C ASP A 19 14.19 -10.67 0.06
N GLY A 20 13.49 -9.99 0.98
CA GLY A 20 13.62 -8.55 1.13
C GLY A 20 14.99 -8.11 1.64
N GLU A 21 15.67 -8.97 2.40
CA GLU A 21 17.01 -8.65 2.96
C GLU A 21 18.08 -8.58 1.86
N ALA A 22 18.00 -9.45 0.86
CA ALA A 22 18.92 -9.44 -0.27
C ALA A 22 18.87 -8.14 -1.10
N PHE A 23 17.74 -7.42 -1.03
CA PHE A 23 17.51 -6.17 -1.77
C PHE A 23 17.46 -4.93 -0.85
N TYR A 24 17.96 -5.06 0.38
CA TYR A 24 18.03 -3.92 1.27
C TYR A 24 18.96 -2.83 0.70
N GLY A 25 18.43 -1.63 0.52
CA GLY A 25 19.18 -0.52 -0.07
C GLY A 25 19.11 -0.41 -1.60
N ALA A 26 18.44 -1.32 -2.30
CA ALA A 26 18.33 -1.35 -3.76
C ALA A 26 17.81 -0.03 -4.37
N ALA A 27 17.02 0.76 -3.65
CA ALA A 27 16.58 2.08 -4.12
C ALA A 27 17.73 3.08 -4.37
N ARG A 28 18.93 2.80 -3.84
CA ARG A 28 20.15 3.60 -4.02
C ARG A 28 21.23 2.89 -4.80
N ASP A 29 21.00 1.65 -5.19
CA ASP A 29 21.93 0.79 -5.92
C ASP A 29 21.25 0.29 -7.19
N ARG A 30 21.61 0.88 -8.33
CA ARG A 30 21.03 0.56 -9.64
C ARG A 30 21.33 -0.87 -10.09
N ASP A 31 22.51 -1.39 -9.75
CA ASP A 31 22.91 -2.73 -10.15
C ASP A 31 22.15 -3.78 -9.33
N LEU A 32 21.93 -3.52 -8.05
CA LEU A 32 21.10 -4.37 -7.21
C LEU A 32 19.62 -4.28 -7.63
N LEU A 33 19.11 -3.09 -7.93
CA LEU A 33 17.76 -2.90 -8.43
C LEU A 33 17.50 -3.61 -9.76
N ALA A 34 18.49 -3.63 -10.66
CA ALA A 34 18.41 -4.30 -11.96
C ALA A 34 18.32 -5.84 -11.86
N GLN A 35 18.64 -6.42 -10.71
CA GLN A 35 18.52 -7.85 -10.46
C GLN A 35 17.11 -8.28 -10.03
N LEU A 36 16.20 -7.33 -9.77
CA LEU A 36 14.81 -7.63 -9.43
C LEU A 36 14.06 -8.17 -10.65
N THR A 37 13.46 -9.34 -10.49
CA THR A 37 12.65 -10.01 -11.49
C THR A 37 11.24 -10.28 -10.95
N PRO A 38 10.20 -10.36 -11.79
CA PRO A 38 8.82 -10.54 -11.34
C PRO A 38 8.56 -11.78 -10.48
N ASP A 39 9.31 -12.85 -10.69
CA ASP A 39 9.21 -14.13 -9.97
C ASP A 39 9.69 -14.06 -8.52
N GLN A 40 10.42 -13.01 -8.16
CA GLN A 40 10.86 -12.75 -6.78
C GLN A 40 9.75 -12.13 -5.91
N PHE A 41 8.64 -11.74 -6.51
CA PHE A 41 7.52 -11.16 -5.80
C PHE A 41 6.43 -12.20 -5.54
N GLU A 42 5.82 -12.11 -4.38
CA GLU A 42 4.69 -12.93 -3.96
C GLU A 42 3.49 -12.03 -3.66
N LYS A 43 2.32 -12.39 -4.18
CA LYS A 43 1.09 -11.64 -3.90
C LYS A 43 0.72 -11.80 -2.44
N THR A 44 0.46 -10.68 -1.76
CA THR A 44 0.00 -10.68 -0.38
C THR A 44 -1.51 -11.00 -0.36
N PRO A 45 -1.93 -12.12 0.23
CA PRO A 45 -3.33 -12.53 0.20
C PRO A 45 -4.23 -11.52 0.91
N SER A 46 -5.41 -11.28 0.33
CA SER A 46 -6.47 -10.46 0.93
C SER A 46 -6.06 -9.04 1.34
N CYS A 47 -4.99 -8.51 0.74
CA CYS A 47 -4.46 -7.18 1.02
C CYS A 47 -4.59 -6.23 -0.18
N ASP A 48 -5.39 -6.58 -1.18
CA ASP A 48 -5.65 -5.69 -2.31
C ASP A 48 -6.43 -4.46 -1.84
N MET A 49 -6.23 -3.35 -2.53
CA MET A 49 -6.99 -2.12 -2.26
C MET A 49 -7.95 -1.85 -3.40
N ILE A 50 -9.13 -1.38 -3.06
CA ILE A 50 -10.15 -0.92 -4.01
C ILE A 50 -10.15 0.59 -3.99
N VAL A 51 -9.94 1.20 -5.14
CA VAL A 51 -9.79 2.66 -5.30
C VAL A 51 -10.85 3.19 -6.24
N GLN A 52 -11.54 4.22 -5.82
CA GLN A 52 -12.60 4.88 -6.58
C GLN A 52 -12.31 6.36 -6.78
N TRP A 53 -12.67 6.87 -7.97
CA TRP A 53 -12.66 8.29 -8.25
C TRP A 53 -13.92 8.95 -7.69
N THR A 54 -13.75 10.04 -6.92
CA THR A 54 -14.86 10.77 -6.27
C THR A 54 -15.33 11.99 -7.07
N GLY A 55 -14.69 12.28 -8.20
CA GLY A 55 -14.90 13.52 -8.98
C GLY A 55 -13.80 14.56 -8.73
N HIS A 56 -13.02 14.45 -7.67
CA HIS A 56 -11.93 15.37 -7.32
C HIS A 56 -10.70 14.70 -6.68
N SER A 57 -10.86 13.50 -6.15
CA SER A 57 -9.79 12.71 -5.53
C SER A 57 -9.99 11.22 -5.78
N PHE A 58 -8.94 10.42 -5.59
CA PHE A 58 -9.04 8.97 -5.50
C PHE A 58 -9.10 8.57 -4.04
N LYS A 59 -10.10 7.77 -3.67
CA LYS A 59 -10.21 7.14 -2.34
C LYS A 59 -10.01 5.65 -2.45
N GLY A 60 -9.11 5.13 -1.64
CA GLY A 60 -8.80 3.71 -1.58
C GLY A 60 -8.95 3.15 -0.18
N SER A 61 -9.37 1.89 -0.10
CA SER A 61 -9.38 1.11 1.13
C SER A 61 -8.96 -0.33 0.85
N VAL A 62 -8.40 -1.00 1.85
CA VAL A 62 -8.18 -2.45 1.76
C VAL A 62 -9.51 -3.15 1.49
N GLU A 63 -9.46 -4.23 0.71
CA GLU A 63 -10.66 -5.01 0.39
C GLU A 63 -11.40 -5.47 1.65
N PRO A 64 -12.74 -5.57 1.60
CA PRO A 64 -13.55 -5.91 2.76
C PRO A 64 -13.25 -7.34 3.25
N GLY A 65 -13.61 -7.60 4.51
CA GLY A 65 -13.52 -8.94 5.10
C GLY A 65 -12.46 -9.09 6.19
N GLN A 66 -11.65 -8.05 6.47
CA GLN A 66 -10.64 -8.05 7.55
C GLN A 66 -9.65 -9.22 7.44
N ALA A 67 -9.40 -9.69 6.22
CA ALA A 67 -8.58 -10.86 5.94
C ALA A 67 -7.12 -10.55 5.60
N CYS A 68 -6.76 -9.26 5.46
CA CYS A 68 -5.38 -8.83 5.28
C CYS A 68 -4.65 -8.93 6.62
N MET A 69 -4.05 -10.10 6.89
CA MET A 69 -3.38 -10.37 8.16
C MET A 69 -1.93 -9.92 8.11
N VAL A 70 -1.50 -9.21 9.15
CA VAL A 70 -0.15 -8.68 9.32
C VAL A 70 0.38 -9.06 10.69
N GLU A 71 1.50 -9.76 10.72
CA GLU A 71 2.24 -10.00 11.95
C GLU A 71 3.25 -8.87 12.18
N ARG A 72 3.19 -8.26 13.35
CA ARG A 72 4.13 -7.22 13.75
C ARG A 72 4.51 -7.37 15.21
N ASN A 73 5.81 -7.47 15.48
CA ASN A 73 6.35 -7.69 16.83
C ASN A 73 5.73 -8.91 17.54
N GLY A 74 5.53 -10.02 16.81
CA GLY A 74 4.95 -11.25 17.35
C GLY A 74 3.44 -11.18 17.60
N ARG A 75 2.76 -10.10 17.18
CA ARG A 75 1.31 -9.95 17.32
C ARG A 75 0.64 -9.97 15.96
N LEU A 76 -0.32 -10.86 15.79
CA LEU A 76 -1.14 -10.93 14.59
C LEU A 76 -2.26 -9.88 14.66
N THR A 77 -2.40 -9.11 13.59
CA THR A 77 -3.44 -8.08 13.43
C THR A 77 -4.01 -8.15 12.02
N TYR A 78 -5.20 -7.61 11.78
CA TYR A 78 -5.62 -7.32 10.41
C TYR A 78 -5.35 -5.87 10.05
N LEU A 79 -5.02 -5.63 8.78
CA LEU A 79 -4.80 -4.30 8.25
C LEU A 79 -6.13 -3.60 7.95
N ASP A 80 -6.34 -2.45 8.55
CA ASP A 80 -7.40 -1.49 8.25
C ASP A 80 -6.72 -0.26 7.64
N SER A 81 -6.56 -0.26 6.32
CA SER A 81 -5.88 0.78 5.57
C SER A 81 -6.84 1.52 4.65
N GLN A 82 -6.71 2.84 4.64
CA GLN A 82 -7.46 3.75 3.79
C GLN A 82 -6.55 4.88 3.32
N PHE A 83 -6.83 5.42 2.16
CA PHE A 83 -6.16 6.64 1.69
C PHE A 83 -7.06 7.53 0.85
N GLU A 84 -6.68 8.78 0.75
CA GLU A 84 -7.20 9.74 -0.20
C GLU A 84 -6.02 10.46 -0.86
N ILE A 85 -6.04 10.56 -2.19
CA ILE A 85 -5.01 11.25 -2.97
C ILE A 85 -5.64 12.18 -3.99
N ASP A 86 -5.10 13.39 -4.10
CA ASP A 86 -5.40 14.38 -5.12
C ASP A 86 -4.10 14.98 -5.70
N ASP A 87 -4.21 16.02 -6.51
CA ASP A 87 -3.06 16.69 -7.13
C ASP A 87 -2.10 17.36 -6.14
N HIS A 88 -2.50 17.55 -4.90
CA HIS A 88 -1.77 18.36 -3.92
C HIS A 88 -1.30 17.58 -2.72
N GLN A 89 -2.04 16.53 -2.33
CA GLN A 89 -1.82 15.81 -1.09
C GLN A 89 -2.14 14.31 -1.20
N PHE A 90 -1.52 13.56 -0.31
CA PHE A 90 -1.83 12.18 -0.02
C PHE A 90 -2.07 12.03 1.48
N ILE A 91 -3.23 11.49 1.86
CA ILE A 91 -3.61 11.25 3.26
C ILE A 91 -3.81 9.76 3.41
N SER A 92 -3.19 9.13 4.41
CA SER A 92 -3.36 7.71 4.66
C SER A 92 -3.60 7.38 6.14
N TRP A 93 -4.40 6.34 6.36
CA TRP A 93 -4.65 5.71 7.65
C TRP A 93 -4.24 4.25 7.55
N ASP A 94 -3.05 3.92 8.02
CA ASP A 94 -2.59 2.54 8.11
C ASP A 94 -2.68 2.09 9.55
N ARG A 95 -3.60 1.19 9.85
CA ARG A 95 -3.92 0.72 11.20
C ARG A 95 -3.90 -0.79 11.25
N GLY A 96 -3.21 -1.33 12.24
CA GLY A 96 -3.34 -2.74 12.61
C GLY A 96 -4.35 -2.88 13.73
N ARG A 97 -5.33 -3.75 13.53
CA ARG A 97 -6.38 -4.01 14.53
C ARG A 97 -6.34 -5.45 15.02
N ASP A 98 -6.69 -5.62 16.27
CA ASP A 98 -6.85 -6.95 16.86
C ASP A 98 -7.99 -7.71 16.17
N PRO A 99 -7.78 -8.98 15.72
CA PRO A 99 -8.80 -9.71 14.99
C PRO A 99 -10.06 -10.07 15.81
N THR A 100 -9.96 -10.02 17.14
CA THR A 100 -11.06 -10.38 18.05
C THR A 100 -11.76 -9.16 18.62
N THR A 101 -10.98 -8.20 19.14
CA THR A 101 -11.53 -7.03 19.84
C THR A 101 -11.71 -5.81 18.91
N HIS A 102 -11.07 -5.82 17.72
CA HIS A 102 -11.00 -4.70 16.78
C HIS A 102 -10.29 -3.46 17.33
N GLU A 103 -9.62 -3.59 18.46
CA GLU A 103 -8.81 -2.51 19.01
C GLU A 103 -7.70 -2.09 18.06
N HIS A 104 -7.42 -0.80 18.03
CA HIS A 104 -6.33 -0.22 17.27
C HIS A 104 -4.99 -0.48 18.01
N ILE A 105 -4.13 -1.33 17.43
CA ILE A 105 -2.91 -1.83 18.07
C ILE A 105 -1.68 -1.03 17.63
N TRP A 106 -1.59 -0.72 16.33
CA TRP A 106 -0.47 0.03 15.76
C TRP A 106 -0.90 0.85 14.55
N GLY A 107 -0.02 1.75 14.11
CA GLY A 107 -0.19 2.61 12.94
C GLY A 107 -0.60 4.02 13.31
N ALA A 108 -1.52 4.63 12.58
CA ALA A 108 -1.93 6.01 12.69
C ALA A 108 -2.71 6.31 13.99
N LEU A 109 -2.08 6.16 15.16
CA LEU A 109 -2.69 6.36 16.49
C LEU A 109 -3.07 7.82 16.76
N ALA A 110 -2.26 8.77 16.29
CA ALA A 110 -2.47 10.20 16.49
C ALA A 110 -3.27 10.88 15.37
N GLY A 111 -3.80 10.10 14.42
CA GLY A 111 -4.49 10.59 13.23
C GLY A 111 -3.81 10.16 11.93
N PRO A 112 -4.31 10.59 10.77
CA PRO A 112 -3.77 10.18 9.48
C PRO A 112 -2.37 10.74 9.24
N PHE A 113 -1.58 10.02 8.45
CA PHE A 113 -0.39 10.56 7.83
C PHE A 113 -0.79 11.51 6.71
N GLN A 114 -0.20 12.71 6.68
CA GLN A 114 -0.50 13.73 5.69
C GLN A 114 0.77 14.12 4.95
N PHE A 115 0.75 13.95 3.64
CA PHE A 115 1.86 14.27 2.76
C PHE A 115 1.43 15.33 1.75
N LYS A 116 2.25 16.36 1.56
CA LYS A 116 2.06 17.37 0.52
C LYS A 116 2.96 17.06 -0.66
N ARG A 117 2.42 17.15 -1.87
CA ARG A 117 3.20 17.01 -3.10
C ARG A 117 4.30 18.06 -3.14
N ARG A 118 5.53 17.64 -3.35
CA ARG A 118 6.69 18.53 -3.45
C ARG A 118 7.13 18.73 -4.89
N VAL A 119 7.13 17.65 -5.68
CA VAL A 119 7.60 17.62 -7.06
C VAL A 119 6.79 16.60 -7.84
N SER A 120 6.69 16.80 -9.15
CA SER A 120 6.12 15.81 -10.08
C SER A 120 7.23 15.30 -10.99
N PHE A 121 7.21 14.00 -11.21
CA PHE A 121 8.06 13.30 -12.19
C PHE A 121 7.22 12.78 -13.37
N ALA A 122 6.00 13.30 -13.55
CA ALA A 122 5.08 12.82 -14.59
C ALA A 122 5.67 12.95 -16.00
N ASP A 123 6.46 13.99 -16.24
CA ASP A 123 7.11 14.23 -17.55
C ASP A 123 8.27 13.25 -17.82
N GLU A 124 8.75 12.55 -16.81
CA GLU A 124 9.83 11.54 -16.92
C GLU A 124 9.28 10.13 -17.17
N VAL A 125 7.96 9.94 -17.00
CA VAL A 125 7.31 8.62 -17.17
C VAL A 125 6.83 8.47 -18.60
N GLN A 126 7.35 7.48 -19.32
CA GLN A 126 6.88 7.06 -20.63
C GLN A 126 5.88 5.91 -20.45
N PHE A 127 4.69 6.07 -20.97
CA PHE A 127 3.63 5.07 -21.00
C PHE A 127 3.58 4.37 -22.35
#